data_4b3e43be0754ad05cbdf93513dc777e7
#
_entry.id   4b3e43be0754ad05cbdf93513dc777e7
#
_cell.length_a   1.000
_cell.length_b   1.000
_cell.length_c   1.000
_cell.angle_alpha   90.00
_cell.angle_beta   90.00
_cell.angle_gamma   90.00
#
_symmetry.space_group_name_H-M   'P 1'
#
loop_
_entity.id
_entity.type
_entity.pdbx_description
1 polymer ?
#
loop_
_entity_poly.entity_id
_entity_poly.type
_entity_poly.pdbx_seq_one_letter_code
_entity_poly.pdbx_strand_id
1 'polypeptide(L)'
;LGTSSYTFHGGEHSRFSHCLGVYEIARQITEIFEEKYPDEWDSSESLLTMTAALLHDLGHGAYSHTFENLFDTNHEAITQDIIQSPDTEIHQVLLQVAPDFPKKVASVIDHTYPNKQVVQLISSQIDADRMDYLLRDSYFTGAFYGQFDLTRILRVIRPVKNGIAFQRNGMHAIEDYVLSRYQMYMQVYFHP
;
A
#
# COMPACT_ATOMS: atom_id res chain seq x y z
N LEU A 1 -0.94 13.99 1.22
CA LEU A 1 -1.98 15.05 1.32
C LEU A 1 -1.66 16.33 0.52
N GLY A 2 -0.46 16.49 -0.06
CA GLY A 2 -0.10 17.63 -0.90
C GLY A 2 -0.28 18.97 -0.18
N THR A 3 -1.15 19.84 -0.73
CA THR A 3 -1.45 21.16 -0.17
C THR A 3 -2.58 21.17 0.85
N SER A 4 -3.11 20.01 1.25
CA SER A 4 -4.23 19.88 2.18
C SER A 4 -3.97 20.50 3.55
N SER A 5 -2.71 20.69 3.95
CA SER A 5 -2.33 21.38 5.19
C SER A 5 -2.78 22.84 5.25
N TYR A 6 -3.05 23.47 4.12
CA TYR A 6 -3.62 24.82 4.09
C TYR A 6 -5.09 24.86 4.56
N THR A 7 -5.80 23.76 4.38
CA THR A 7 -7.19 23.61 4.83
C THR A 7 -7.28 22.85 6.16
N PHE A 8 -6.52 21.75 6.26
CA PHE A 8 -6.44 20.90 7.45
C PHE A 8 -5.08 21.11 8.11
N HIS A 9 -4.96 22.03 9.05
CA HIS A 9 -3.68 22.50 9.61
C HIS A 9 -2.83 21.41 10.28
N GLY A 10 -3.43 20.28 10.68
CA GLY A 10 -2.71 19.09 11.15
C GLY A 10 -2.39 18.08 10.05
N GLY A 11 -2.82 18.32 8.82
CA GLY A 11 -2.76 17.38 7.69
C GLY A 11 -1.37 17.23 7.08
N GLU A 12 -0.35 17.09 7.91
CA GLU A 12 1.05 16.94 7.49
C GLU A 12 1.62 15.61 7.99
N HIS A 13 2.02 14.78 7.07
CA HIS A 13 2.83 13.58 7.32
C HIS A 13 3.74 13.29 6.13
N SER A 14 4.83 12.57 6.39
CA SER A 14 5.78 12.24 5.32
C SER A 14 5.33 10.99 4.55
N ARG A 15 5.69 10.93 3.27
CA ARG A 15 5.56 9.73 2.45
C ARG A 15 6.34 8.55 3.07
N PHE A 16 7.49 8.81 3.66
CA PHE A 16 8.27 7.80 4.38
C PHE A 16 7.47 7.16 5.52
N SER A 17 6.75 7.95 6.34
CA SER A 17 5.92 7.38 7.42
C SER A 17 4.73 6.57 6.88
N HIS A 18 4.18 6.97 5.71
CA HIS A 18 3.17 6.20 5.00
C HIS A 18 3.75 4.85 4.52
N CYS A 19 4.87 4.85 3.80
CA CYS A 19 5.52 3.63 3.34
C CYS A 19 5.83 2.64 4.48
N LEU A 20 6.27 3.15 5.65
CA LEU A 20 6.45 2.33 6.85
C LEU A 20 5.12 1.74 7.36
N GLY A 21 4.04 2.49 7.29
CA GLY A 21 2.70 2.00 7.66
C GLY A 21 2.20 0.93 6.70
N VAL A 22 2.37 1.11 5.40
CA VAL A 22 2.03 0.11 4.37
C VAL A 22 2.85 -1.17 4.56
N TYR A 23 4.16 -1.03 4.81
CA TYR A 23 5.03 -2.15 5.18
C TYR A 23 4.50 -2.90 6.40
N GLU A 24 4.13 -2.19 7.48
CA GLU A 24 3.65 -2.81 8.71
C GLU A 24 2.32 -3.56 8.52
N ILE A 25 1.40 -3.01 7.73
CA ILE A 25 0.15 -3.71 7.39
C ILE A 25 0.45 -4.96 6.57
N ALA A 26 1.32 -4.87 5.56
CA ALA A 26 1.74 -6.02 4.76
C ALA A 26 2.41 -7.10 5.62
N ARG A 27 3.27 -6.71 6.57
CA ARG A 27 3.92 -7.61 7.52
C ARG A 27 2.89 -8.37 8.38
N GLN A 28 1.91 -7.66 8.95
CA GLN A 28 0.86 -8.29 9.75
C GLN A 28 0.01 -9.27 8.91
N ILE A 29 -0.30 -8.93 7.66
CA ILE A 29 -1.06 -9.81 6.78
C ILE A 29 -0.25 -11.07 6.44
N THR A 30 1.02 -10.91 6.06
CA THR A 30 1.87 -12.07 5.72
C THR A 30 2.08 -12.99 6.92
N GLU A 31 2.28 -12.46 8.12
CA GLU A 31 2.33 -13.27 9.36
C GLU A 31 1.03 -14.03 9.61
N ILE A 32 -0.12 -13.38 9.44
CA ILE A 32 -1.43 -14.05 9.56
C ILE A 32 -1.58 -15.15 8.51
N PHE A 33 -1.10 -14.93 7.29
CA PHE A 33 -1.18 -15.93 6.22
C PHE A 33 -0.27 -17.13 6.51
N GLU A 34 0.96 -16.90 6.96
CA GLU A 34 1.90 -17.96 7.35
C GLU A 34 1.37 -18.80 8.52
N GLU A 35 0.77 -18.14 9.52
CA GLU A 35 0.25 -18.81 10.71
C GLU A 35 -1.03 -19.61 10.44
N LYS A 36 -1.97 -19.03 9.69
CA LYS A 36 -3.34 -19.56 9.56
C LYS A 36 -3.64 -20.26 8.25
N TYR A 37 -2.86 -19.97 7.20
CA TYR A 37 -3.12 -20.43 5.83
C TYR A 37 -1.85 -20.94 5.14
N PRO A 38 -1.03 -21.80 5.81
CA PRO A 38 0.25 -22.27 5.24
C PRO A 38 0.10 -23.11 3.97
N ASP A 39 -1.07 -23.67 3.72
CA ASP A 39 -1.35 -24.44 2.50
C ASP A 39 -1.77 -23.55 1.31
N GLU A 40 -2.24 -22.32 1.57
CA GLU A 40 -2.72 -21.37 0.55
C GLU A 40 -1.74 -20.20 0.30
N TRP A 41 -0.83 -19.94 1.23
CA TRP A 41 0.19 -18.90 1.15
C TRP A 41 1.59 -19.49 1.09
N ASP A 42 2.37 -19.03 0.11
CA ASP A 42 3.79 -19.35 0.03
C ASP A 42 4.60 -18.33 0.87
N SER A 43 5.17 -18.78 1.98
CA SER A 43 5.97 -17.93 2.88
C SER A 43 7.21 -17.30 2.23
N SER A 44 7.70 -17.87 1.13
CA SER A 44 8.80 -17.29 0.35
C SER A 44 8.42 -15.94 -0.30
N GLU A 45 7.12 -15.65 -0.43
CA GLU A 45 6.59 -14.41 -0.98
C GLU A 45 6.48 -13.27 0.06
N SER A 46 6.62 -13.57 1.34
CA SER A 46 6.41 -12.58 2.41
C SER A 46 7.43 -11.45 2.35
N LEU A 47 8.71 -11.77 2.17
CA LEU A 47 9.75 -10.74 2.04
C LEU A 47 9.52 -9.85 0.81
N LEU A 48 9.14 -10.45 -0.32
CA LEU A 48 8.82 -9.70 -1.54
C LEU A 48 7.64 -8.77 -1.33
N THR A 49 6.57 -9.25 -0.70
CA THR A 49 5.37 -8.46 -0.39
C THR A 49 5.69 -7.27 0.51
N MET A 50 6.42 -7.49 1.61
CA MET A 50 6.82 -6.44 2.52
C MET A 50 7.74 -5.41 1.85
N THR A 51 8.67 -5.87 1.01
CA THR A 51 9.59 -4.98 0.27
C THR A 51 8.85 -4.14 -0.74
N ALA A 52 7.94 -4.72 -1.50
CA ALA A 52 7.10 -3.98 -2.44
C ALA A 52 6.22 -2.95 -1.70
N ALA A 53 5.63 -3.31 -0.56
CA ALA A 53 4.89 -2.41 0.31
C ALA A 53 5.71 -1.19 0.76
N LEU A 54 6.98 -1.42 1.14
CA LEU A 54 7.87 -0.34 1.57
C LEU A 54 8.25 0.61 0.43
N LEU A 55 8.42 0.07 -0.78
CA LEU A 55 9.04 0.80 -1.90
C LEU A 55 8.04 1.31 -2.96
N HIS A 56 6.73 1.01 -2.82
CA HIS A 56 5.73 1.27 -3.87
C HIS A 56 5.66 2.75 -4.30
N ASP A 57 5.92 3.67 -3.40
CA ASP A 57 5.73 5.11 -3.54
C ASP A 57 7.03 5.92 -3.77
N LEU A 58 8.17 5.25 -4.02
CA LEU A 58 9.49 5.92 -4.15
C LEU A 58 9.55 6.97 -5.26
N GLY A 59 8.84 6.75 -6.36
CA GLY A 59 8.89 7.61 -7.55
C GLY A 59 8.05 8.88 -7.46
N HIS A 60 7.33 9.10 -6.37
CA HIS A 60 6.53 10.30 -6.24
C HIS A 60 7.38 11.57 -6.06
N GLY A 61 7.17 12.56 -6.91
CA GLY A 61 7.72 13.91 -6.77
C GLY A 61 7.01 14.75 -5.70
N ALA A 62 7.52 15.95 -5.47
CA ALA A 62 6.90 16.93 -4.57
C ALA A 62 5.46 17.22 -5.01
N TYR A 63 4.53 17.28 -4.03
CA TYR A 63 3.09 17.45 -4.28
C TYR A 63 2.42 16.30 -5.04
N SER A 64 3.05 15.13 -5.08
CA SER A 64 2.47 13.88 -5.61
C SER A 64 1.88 14.02 -7.01
N HIS A 65 0.58 13.78 -7.18
CA HIS A 65 -0.10 13.81 -8.48
C HIS A 65 -0.11 15.19 -9.16
N THR A 66 0.07 16.30 -8.43
CA THR A 66 0.25 17.62 -9.04
C THR A 66 1.55 17.67 -9.83
N PHE A 67 2.63 17.07 -9.30
CA PHE A 67 3.90 16.94 -10.00
C PHE A 67 3.75 16.10 -11.28
N GLU A 68 3.07 14.97 -11.19
CA GLU A 68 2.84 14.09 -12.34
C GLU A 68 2.06 14.80 -13.46
N ASN A 69 0.98 15.49 -13.10
CA ASN A 69 0.18 16.25 -14.07
C ASN A 69 0.95 17.40 -14.71
N LEU A 70 1.85 18.05 -13.95
CA LEU A 70 2.61 19.20 -14.45
C LEU A 70 3.76 18.78 -15.38
N PHE A 71 4.43 17.66 -15.07
CA PHE A 71 5.62 17.20 -15.77
C PHE A 71 5.38 15.98 -16.67
N ASP A 72 4.13 15.54 -16.81
CA ASP A 72 3.73 14.34 -17.60
C ASP A 72 4.56 13.11 -17.22
N THR A 73 4.66 12.85 -15.92
CA THR A 73 5.43 11.72 -15.34
C THR A 73 4.49 10.71 -14.72
N ASN A 74 5.01 9.50 -14.50
CA ASN A 74 4.31 8.43 -13.78
C ASN A 74 5.19 7.93 -12.63
N HIS A 75 4.69 8.01 -11.39
CA HIS A 75 5.46 7.63 -10.20
C HIS A 75 5.78 6.13 -10.16
N GLU A 76 4.92 5.27 -10.68
CA GLU A 76 5.18 3.83 -10.73
C GLU A 76 6.37 3.54 -11.68
N ALA A 77 6.42 4.18 -12.84
CA ALA A 77 7.54 4.06 -13.78
C ALA A 77 8.86 4.56 -13.15
N ILE A 78 8.83 5.72 -12.48
CA ILE A 78 10.01 6.25 -11.77
C ILE A 78 10.41 5.31 -10.62
N THR A 79 9.45 4.75 -9.87
CA THR A 79 9.73 3.75 -8.84
C THR A 79 10.46 2.53 -9.41
N GLN A 80 9.98 2.01 -10.54
CA GLN A 80 10.62 0.88 -11.23
C GLN A 80 12.04 1.22 -11.69
N ASP A 81 12.25 2.42 -12.25
CA ASP A 81 13.57 2.88 -12.67
C ASP A 81 14.54 2.95 -11.48
N ILE A 82 14.09 3.50 -10.34
CA ILE A 82 14.90 3.56 -9.11
C ILE A 82 15.26 2.16 -8.62
N ILE A 83 14.30 1.23 -8.60
CA ILE A 83 14.50 -0.14 -8.12
C ILE A 83 15.41 -0.95 -9.04
N GLN A 84 15.32 -0.75 -10.36
CA GLN A 84 16.03 -1.55 -11.35
C GLN A 84 17.38 -0.95 -11.78
N SER A 85 17.60 0.35 -11.55
CA SER A 85 18.87 0.99 -11.94
C SER A 85 20.04 0.53 -11.06
N PRO A 86 21.11 -0.02 -11.65
CA PRO A 86 22.27 -0.50 -10.91
C PRO A 86 23.03 0.61 -10.17
N ASP A 87 22.77 1.87 -10.51
CA ASP A 87 23.43 3.03 -9.90
C ASP A 87 22.78 3.47 -8.58
N THR A 88 21.63 2.89 -8.21
CA THR A 88 20.94 3.24 -6.97
C THR A 88 21.35 2.36 -5.80
N GLU A 89 21.42 2.93 -4.61
CA GLU A 89 21.70 2.19 -3.38
C GLU A 89 20.58 1.14 -3.10
N ILE A 90 19.33 1.48 -3.43
CA ILE A 90 18.19 0.57 -3.28
C ILE A 90 18.41 -0.70 -4.10
N HIS A 91 18.79 -0.58 -5.36
CA HIS A 91 19.10 -1.73 -6.21
C HIS A 91 20.19 -2.61 -5.59
N GLN A 92 21.29 -1.99 -5.12
CA GLN A 92 22.40 -2.72 -4.51
C GLN A 92 22.00 -3.46 -3.24
N VAL A 93 21.13 -2.88 -2.42
CA VAL A 93 20.58 -3.54 -1.23
C VAL A 93 19.69 -4.71 -1.62
N LEU A 94 18.81 -4.55 -2.59
CA LEU A 94 17.91 -5.60 -3.06
C LEU A 94 18.66 -6.80 -3.68
N LEU A 95 19.77 -6.55 -4.37
CA LEU A 95 20.64 -7.61 -4.90
C LEU A 95 21.24 -8.54 -3.82
N GLN A 96 21.33 -8.08 -2.57
CA GLN A 96 21.80 -8.92 -1.47
C GLN A 96 20.84 -10.07 -1.13
N VAL A 97 19.56 -9.93 -1.50
CA VAL A 97 18.57 -11.01 -1.32
C VAL A 97 18.71 -12.06 -2.43
N ALA A 98 18.63 -11.63 -3.69
CA ALA A 98 18.83 -12.47 -4.86
C ALA A 98 19.07 -11.60 -6.12
N PRO A 99 19.76 -12.13 -7.16
CA PRO A 99 20.03 -11.36 -8.38
C PRO A 99 18.79 -10.91 -9.14
N ASP A 100 17.68 -11.61 -9.02
CA ASP A 100 16.39 -11.28 -9.66
C ASP A 100 15.41 -10.53 -8.75
N PHE A 101 15.79 -10.29 -7.49
CA PHE A 101 14.89 -9.70 -6.50
C PHE A 101 14.47 -8.26 -6.85
N PRO A 102 15.34 -7.35 -7.33
CA PRO A 102 14.93 -6.02 -7.79
C PRO A 102 13.86 -6.08 -8.88
N LYS A 103 14.02 -7.00 -9.85
CA LYS A 103 13.06 -7.20 -10.93
C LYS A 103 11.71 -7.72 -10.41
N LYS A 104 11.74 -8.66 -9.44
CA LYS A 104 10.50 -9.15 -8.80
C LYS A 104 9.75 -8.03 -8.08
N VAL A 105 10.45 -7.22 -7.28
CA VAL A 105 9.85 -6.07 -6.59
C VAL A 105 9.21 -5.10 -7.58
N ALA A 106 9.92 -4.71 -8.64
CA ALA A 106 9.40 -3.87 -9.69
C ALA A 106 8.15 -4.46 -10.35
N SER A 107 8.13 -5.79 -10.62
CA SER A 107 6.97 -6.46 -11.23
C SER A 107 5.75 -6.57 -10.32
N VAL A 108 5.92 -6.51 -9.01
CA VAL A 108 4.78 -6.38 -8.08
C VAL A 108 4.15 -5.00 -8.20
N ILE A 109 4.98 -3.96 -8.27
CA ILE A 109 4.54 -2.56 -8.34
C ILE A 109 3.85 -2.25 -9.67
N ASP A 110 4.34 -2.80 -10.79
CA ASP A 110 3.71 -2.66 -12.11
C ASP A 110 2.58 -3.68 -12.39
N HIS A 111 2.20 -4.46 -11.38
CA HIS A 111 1.10 -5.43 -11.41
C HIS A 111 1.30 -6.62 -12.37
N THR A 112 2.52 -6.83 -12.88
CA THR A 112 2.85 -7.93 -13.79
C THR A 112 3.32 -9.20 -13.08
N TYR A 113 3.56 -9.14 -11.77
CA TYR A 113 3.99 -10.29 -10.98
C TYR A 113 2.96 -11.44 -11.05
N PRO A 114 3.42 -12.71 -11.25
CA PRO A 114 2.51 -13.83 -11.47
C PRO A 114 1.60 -14.16 -10.29
N ASN A 115 2.11 -14.01 -9.05
CA ASN A 115 1.31 -14.28 -7.85
C ASN A 115 0.33 -13.13 -7.57
N LYS A 116 -0.95 -13.36 -7.88
CA LYS A 116 -2.00 -12.35 -7.67
C LYS A 116 -2.30 -12.05 -6.21
N GLN A 117 -1.94 -12.94 -5.28
CA GLN A 117 -2.06 -12.66 -3.85
C GLN A 117 -1.13 -11.50 -3.47
N VAL A 118 0.14 -11.56 -3.87
CA VAL A 118 1.14 -10.52 -3.63
C VAL A 118 0.71 -9.19 -4.24
N VAL A 119 0.33 -9.19 -5.52
CA VAL A 119 -0.10 -7.98 -6.23
C VAL A 119 -1.29 -7.33 -5.54
N GLN A 120 -2.31 -8.11 -5.16
CA GLN A 120 -3.53 -7.57 -4.55
C GLN A 120 -3.34 -7.07 -3.13
N LEU A 121 -2.33 -7.53 -2.41
CA LEU A 121 -1.98 -6.98 -1.10
C LEU A 121 -1.43 -5.55 -1.20
N ILE A 122 -0.78 -5.22 -2.33
CA ILE A 122 -0.17 -3.91 -2.56
C ILE A 122 -1.08 -3.00 -3.37
N SER A 123 -1.82 -3.55 -4.35
CA SER A 123 -2.67 -2.78 -5.24
C SER A 123 -3.97 -3.53 -5.55
N SER A 124 -5.04 -3.14 -4.87
CA SER A 124 -6.41 -3.64 -5.09
C SER A 124 -7.44 -2.63 -4.56
N GLN A 125 -8.68 -3.04 -4.35
CA GLN A 125 -9.68 -2.16 -3.73
C GLN A 125 -9.57 -2.08 -2.20
N ILE A 126 -9.00 -3.12 -1.57
CA ILE A 126 -8.75 -3.20 -0.13
C ILE A 126 -7.33 -3.75 0.03
N ASP A 127 -6.36 -2.89 -0.05
CA ASP A 127 -4.94 -3.17 -0.01
C ASP A 127 -4.24 -2.46 1.15
N ALA A 128 -2.97 -2.78 1.37
CA ALA A 128 -2.19 -2.21 2.46
C ALA A 128 -1.99 -0.70 2.30
N ASP A 129 -1.81 -0.21 1.07
CA ASP A 129 -1.65 1.20 0.75
C ASP A 129 -2.89 2.00 1.17
N ARG A 130 -4.08 1.61 0.68
CA ARG A 130 -5.34 2.28 0.99
C ARG A 130 -5.68 2.20 2.47
N MET A 131 -5.43 1.07 3.11
CA MET A 131 -5.68 0.92 4.55
C MET A 131 -4.81 1.87 5.38
N ASP A 132 -3.54 2.07 5.02
CA ASP A 132 -2.68 3.01 5.74
C ASP A 132 -3.10 4.46 5.48
N TYR A 133 -3.19 4.88 4.20
CA TYR A 133 -3.41 6.29 3.95
C TYR A 133 -4.77 6.79 4.46
N LEU A 134 -5.82 5.98 4.39
CA LEU A 134 -7.13 6.37 4.91
C LEU A 134 -7.10 6.63 6.41
N LEU A 135 -6.49 5.73 7.19
CA LEU A 135 -6.36 5.89 8.64
C LEU A 135 -5.41 7.04 8.99
N ARG A 136 -4.30 7.14 8.30
CA ARG A 136 -3.29 8.19 8.51
C ARG A 136 -3.84 9.57 8.19
N ASP A 137 -4.46 9.73 7.03
CA ASP A 137 -5.06 10.99 6.62
C ASP A 137 -6.21 11.40 7.52
N SER A 138 -7.06 10.44 7.92
CA SER A 138 -8.12 10.68 8.91
C SER A 138 -7.55 11.20 10.24
N TYR A 139 -6.48 10.59 10.71
CA TYR A 139 -5.82 11.01 11.96
C TYR A 139 -5.23 12.42 11.86
N PHE A 140 -4.44 12.70 10.82
CA PHE A 140 -3.73 13.97 10.67
C PHE A 140 -4.65 15.14 10.27
N THR A 141 -5.73 14.88 9.52
CA THR A 141 -6.72 15.92 9.18
C THR A 141 -7.75 16.15 10.27
N GLY A 142 -7.87 15.23 11.23
CA GLY A 142 -8.94 15.24 12.24
C GLY A 142 -10.31 14.84 11.69
N ALA A 143 -10.37 14.31 10.46
CA ALA A 143 -11.60 13.85 9.82
C ALA A 143 -11.93 12.42 10.28
N PHE A 144 -12.66 12.28 11.37
CA PHE A 144 -13.01 10.98 11.97
C PHE A 144 -13.76 10.02 11.04
N TYR A 145 -14.30 10.51 9.95
CA TYR A 145 -15.03 9.72 8.96
C TYR A 145 -14.16 8.65 8.25
N GLY A 146 -12.84 8.85 8.21
CA GLY A 146 -11.91 7.93 7.57
C GLY A 146 -11.50 6.74 8.45
N GLN A 147 -12.05 6.62 9.66
CA GLN A 147 -11.71 5.52 10.57
C GLN A 147 -12.55 4.27 10.28
N PHE A 148 -11.89 3.12 10.33
CA PHE A 148 -12.49 1.80 10.23
C PHE A 148 -11.71 0.81 11.11
N ASP A 149 -12.27 -0.37 11.39
CA ASP A 149 -11.62 -1.40 12.21
C ASP A 149 -10.62 -2.21 11.38
N LEU A 150 -9.37 -1.70 11.26
CA LEU A 150 -8.26 -2.39 10.62
C LEU A 150 -8.02 -3.77 11.24
N THR A 151 -8.06 -3.88 12.57
CA THR A 151 -7.83 -5.15 13.27
C THR A 151 -8.85 -6.21 12.84
N ARG A 152 -10.10 -5.81 12.65
CA ARG A 152 -11.14 -6.72 12.17
C ARG A 152 -10.91 -7.12 10.71
N ILE A 153 -10.52 -6.18 9.84
CA ILE A 153 -10.18 -6.50 8.44
C ILE A 153 -9.05 -7.52 8.39
N LEU A 154 -7.96 -7.29 9.15
CA LEU A 154 -6.82 -8.22 9.20
C LEU A 154 -7.19 -9.61 9.74
N ARG A 155 -8.20 -9.71 10.61
CA ARG A 155 -8.68 -11.02 11.10
C ARG A 155 -9.50 -11.80 10.07
N VAL A 156 -10.09 -11.13 9.10
CA VAL A 156 -11.00 -11.77 8.13
C VAL A 156 -10.43 -11.87 6.72
N ILE A 157 -9.29 -11.25 6.45
CA ILE A 157 -8.55 -11.40 5.20
C ILE A 157 -7.95 -12.80 5.10
N ARG A 158 -7.94 -13.38 3.91
CA ARG A 158 -7.34 -14.70 3.64
C ARG A 158 -6.82 -14.79 2.21
N PRO A 159 -5.75 -15.55 1.97
CA PRO A 159 -5.30 -15.86 0.62
C PRO A 159 -6.28 -16.83 -0.04
N VAL A 160 -6.43 -16.69 -1.34
CA VAL A 160 -7.19 -17.62 -2.20
C VAL A 160 -6.41 -17.84 -3.49
N LYS A 161 -6.71 -18.91 -4.24
CA LYS A 161 -5.97 -19.30 -5.44
C LYS A 161 -5.65 -18.16 -6.43
N ASN A 162 -6.56 -17.19 -6.58
CA ASN A 162 -6.43 -16.09 -7.56
C ASN A 162 -6.32 -14.71 -6.90
N GLY A 163 -5.85 -14.61 -5.67
CA GLY A 163 -5.68 -13.34 -4.98
C GLY A 163 -6.05 -13.40 -3.50
N ILE A 164 -6.72 -12.39 -3.00
CA ILE A 164 -7.19 -12.28 -1.61
C ILE A 164 -8.72 -12.26 -1.54
N ALA A 165 -9.27 -12.71 -0.42
CA ALA A 165 -10.70 -12.65 -0.13
C ALA A 165 -10.92 -12.28 1.34
N PHE A 166 -12.17 -11.97 1.68
CA PHE A 166 -12.58 -11.66 3.06
C PHE A 166 -13.66 -12.63 3.51
N GLN A 167 -13.54 -13.11 4.73
CA GLN A 167 -14.54 -13.99 5.31
C GLN A 167 -15.87 -13.25 5.50
N ARG A 168 -16.99 -13.95 5.24
CA ARG A 168 -18.33 -13.35 5.31
C ARG A 168 -18.68 -12.73 6.67
N ASN A 169 -18.16 -13.30 7.77
CA ASN A 169 -18.34 -12.76 9.11
C ASN A 169 -17.65 -11.41 9.35
N GLY A 170 -16.84 -10.92 8.42
CA GLY A 170 -16.21 -9.61 8.41
C GLY A 170 -16.91 -8.57 7.53
N MET A 171 -18.08 -8.88 6.95
CA MET A 171 -18.76 -8.03 5.98
C MET A 171 -18.94 -6.59 6.49
N HIS A 172 -19.37 -6.41 7.74
CA HIS A 172 -19.58 -5.07 8.30
C HIS A 172 -18.28 -4.25 8.37
N ALA A 173 -17.13 -4.87 8.68
CA ALA A 173 -15.86 -4.15 8.68
C ALA A 173 -15.45 -3.71 7.26
N ILE A 174 -15.81 -4.49 6.25
CA ILE A 174 -15.61 -4.12 4.83
C ILE A 174 -16.57 -3.01 4.41
N GLU A 175 -17.82 -3.05 4.83
CA GLU A 175 -18.82 -1.99 4.61
C GLU A 175 -18.34 -0.67 5.23
N ASP A 176 -17.87 -0.71 6.49
CA ASP A 176 -17.32 0.44 7.20
C ASP A 176 -16.09 1.02 6.47
N TYR A 177 -15.18 0.16 5.99
CA TYR A 177 -14.04 0.59 5.19
C TYR A 177 -14.47 1.31 3.89
N VAL A 178 -15.41 0.75 3.16
CA VAL A 178 -15.94 1.36 1.92
C VAL A 178 -16.59 2.72 2.21
N LEU A 179 -17.37 2.79 3.29
CA LEU A 179 -18.01 4.03 3.72
C LEU A 179 -16.98 5.07 4.16
N SER A 180 -15.98 4.69 4.96
CA SER A 180 -14.89 5.56 5.40
C SER A 180 -14.12 6.13 4.21
N ARG A 181 -13.79 5.29 3.23
CA ARG A 181 -13.15 5.72 1.99
C ARG A 181 -14.02 6.76 1.25
N TYR A 182 -15.30 6.49 1.07
CA TYR A 182 -16.23 7.42 0.43
C TYR A 182 -16.27 8.76 1.18
N GLN A 183 -16.37 8.74 2.49
CA GLN A 183 -16.41 9.95 3.32
C GLN A 183 -15.11 10.76 3.20
N MET A 184 -13.95 10.12 3.20
CA MET A 184 -12.66 10.79 3.02
C MET A 184 -12.56 11.48 1.65
N TYR A 185 -13.06 10.84 0.58
CA TYR A 185 -13.13 11.48 -0.73
C TYR A 185 -13.99 12.72 -0.72
N MET A 186 -15.17 12.66 -0.10
CA MET A 186 -16.11 13.79 -0.04
C MET A 186 -15.64 14.93 0.88
N GLN A 187 -14.94 14.60 1.97
CA GLN A 187 -14.62 15.60 3.01
C GLN A 187 -13.19 16.13 2.91
N VAL A 188 -12.26 15.36 2.36
CA VAL A 188 -10.83 15.70 2.35
C VAL A 188 -10.29 15.78 0.93
N TYR A 189 -10.38 14.70 0.12
CA TYR A 189 -9.66 14.64 -1.14
C TYR A 189 -10.29 15.47 -2.27
N PHE A 190 -11.61 15.65 -2.25
CA PHE A 190 -12.34 16.52 -3.20
C PHE A 190 -12.60 17.93 -2.64
N HIS A 191 -11.99 18.27 -1.52
CA HIS A 191 -12.09 19.63 -1.00
C HIS A 191 -11.39 20.60 -1.98
N PRO A 192 -12.05 21.72 -2.39
CA PRO A 192 -11.51 22.69 -3.34
C PRO A 192 -10.22 23.33 -2.84
#